data_90ba0bea8660a51d86a240aa75ab41a9
#
_entry.id   90ba0bea8660a51d86a240aa75ab41a9
#
_cell.length_a   1.000
_cell.length_b   1.000
_cell.length_c   1.000
_cell.angle_alpha   90.00
_cell.angle_beta   90.00
_cell.angle_gamma   90.00
#
_symmetry.space_group_name_H-M   'P 1'
#
loop_
_entity.id
_entity.type
_entity.pdbx_description
1 polymer ?
#
loop_
_entity_poly.entity_id
_entity_poly.type
_entity_poly.pdbx_seq_one_letter_code
_entity_poly.pdbx_strand_id
1 'polypeptide(L)'
;FSAGVGDGNLDHVLDYLKLCNGLIIDVRDNGGGNLTNSTRIAARFTNEKTLTGYIRHKTGPGHNDFSEMEPIYLEPSNSIRWQKKVVLLTNRRCYSATNDFVNAMHSLNNDNEEQRIFQVGDQTGGGSGLPFSSELPNGWSVRFSASPHFNKYKKPLENGIEPDVYVNMDKILEEGIEHGDAESQKKD
;
A
#
# COMPACT_ATOMS: atom_id res chain seq x y z
N PHE A 1 -2.67 -8.72 -2.65
CA PHE A 1 -4.11 -8.65 -2.25
C PHE A 1 -5.06 -9.43 -3.15
N SER A 2 -4.56 -10.28 -4.04
CA SER A 2 -5.38 -11.09 -4.97
C SER A 2 -6.08 -12.29 -4.30
N ALA A 3 -5.50 -12.85 -3.23
CA ALA A 3 -6.15 -13.92 -2.46
C ALA A 3 -7.22 -13.36 -1.51
N GLY A 4 -8.27 -14.15 -1.26
CA GLY A 4 -9.32 -13.76 -0.31
C GLY A 4 -8.78 -13.70 1.13
N VAL A 5 -9.02 -12.60 1.82
CA VAL A 5 -8.68 -12.42 3.23
C VAL A 5 -9.98 -12.24 4.02
N GLY A 6 -10.30 -13.22 4.85
CA GLY A 6 -11.48 -13.17 5.73
C GLY A 6 -11.15 -12.54 7.09
N ASP A 7 -12.20 -12.02 7.75
CA ASP A 7 -12.05 -11.43 9.09
C ASP A 7 -11.52 -12.44 10.11
N GLY A 8 -11.97 -13.71 10.05
CA GLY A 8 -11.47 -14.76 10.95
C GLY A 8 -9.98 -15.05 10.81
N ASN A 9 -9.42 -14.94 9.60
CA ASN A 9 -7.97 -15.09 9.40
C ASN A 9 -7.22 -13.94 10.06
N LEU A 10 -7.70 -12.70 9.90
CA LEU A 10 -7.09 -11.52 10.51
C LEU A 10 -7.21 -11.56 12.04
N ASP A 11 -8.37 -11.95 12.57
CA ASP A 11 -8.57 -12.11 14.01
C ASP A 11 -7.61 -13.14 14.60
N HIS A 12 -7.45 -14.29 13.95
CA HIS A 12 -6.51 -15.34 14.37
C HIS A 12 -5.06 -14.81 14.44
N VAL A 13 -4.61 -14.12 13.38
CA VAL A 13 -3.25 -13.56 13.33
C VAL A 13 -3.03 -12.48 14.39
N LEU A 14 -3.97 -11.53 14.52
CA LEU A 14 -3.84 -10.42 15.46
C LEU A 14 -3.96 -10.90 16.91
N ASP A 15 -4.79 -11.91 17.21
CA ASP A 15 -4.86 -12.53 18.52
C ASP A 15 -3.56 -13.26 18.87
N TYR A 16 -3.00 -14.01 17.91
CA TYR A 16 -1.70 -14.70 18.10
C TYR A 16 -0.56 -13.71 18.41
N LEU A 17 -0.55 -12.56 17.74
CA LEU A 17 0.49 -11.54 17.87
C LEU A 17 0.21 -10.53 19.00
N LYS A 18 -0.88 -10.62 19.73
CA LYS A 18 -1.33 -9.60 20.69
C LYS A 18 -0.32 -9.19 21.76
N LEU A 19 0.61 -10.08 22.13
CA LEU A 19 1.66 -9.81 23.11
C LEU A 19 2.89 -9.12 22.50
N CYS A 20 3.02 -9.04 21.18
CA CYS A 20 4.10 -8.33 20.52
C CYS A 20 3.97 -6.81 20.73
N ASN A 21 5.10 -6.11 20.79
CA ASN A 21 5.12 -4.64 20.96
C ASN A 21 4.89 -3.87 19.66
N GLY A 22 5.07 -4.50 18.50
CA GLY A 22 4.86 -3.93 17.19
C GLY A 22 4.71 -5.01 16.14
N LEU A 23 4.33 -4.61 14.91
CA LEU A 23 4.22 -5.48 13.75
C LEU A 23 5.13 -4.97 12.63
N ILE A 24 5.70 -5.92 11.89
CA ILE A 24 6.29 -5.67 10.58
C ILE A 24 5.34 -6.28 9.55
N ILE A 25 4.86 -5.47 8.62
CA ILE A 25 4.01 -5.91 7.51
C ILE A 25 4.83 -5.77 6.23
N ASP A 26 5.27 -6.88 5.68
CA ASP A 26 6.02 -6.91 4.44
C ASP A 26 5.07 -6.96 3.25
N VAL A 27 5.03 -5.87 2.49
CA VAL A 27 4.25 -5.75 1.24
C VAL A 27 5.14 -5.61 0.01
N ARG A 28 6.44 -5.84 0.16
CA ARG A 28 7.37 -5.83 -0.97
C ARG A 28 6.92 -6.84 -2.03
N ASP A 29 7.12 -6.50 -3.29
CA ASP A 29 6.74 -7.29 -4.48
C ASP A 29 5.23 -7.58 -4.61
N ASN A 30 4.39 -6.95 -3.80
CA ASN A 30 2.94 -7.09 -3.91
C ASN A 30 2.39 -6.11 -4.97
N GLY A 31 2.07 -6.63 -6.14
CA GLY A 31 1.55 -5.85 -7.29
C GLY A 31 0.10 -5.38 -7.16
N GLY A 32 -0.54 -5.57 -5.99
CA GLY A 32 -1.92 -5.13 -5.76
C GLY A 32 -2.95 -6.26 -5.83
N GLY A 33 -4.12 -5.97 -6.39
CA GLY A 33 -5.23 -6.91 -6.49
C GLY A 33 -6.55 -6.28 -6.05
N ASN A 34 -7.27 -6.93 -5.13
CA ASN A 34 -8.59 -6.49 -4.71
C ASN A 34 -8.50 -5.42 -3.61
N LEU A 35 -9.03 -4.22 -3.89
CA LEU A 35 -9.13 -3.11 -2.95
C LEU A 35 -9.91 -3.45 -1.67
N THR A 36 -10.93 -4.29 -1.76
CA THR A 36 -11.69 -4.73 -0.57
C THR A 36 -10.78 -5.45 0.43
N ASN A 37 -9.81 -6.25 -0.05
CA ASN A 37 -8.87 -6.94 0.83
C ASN A 37 -7.90 -5.96 1.49
N SER A 38 -7.36 -4.99 0.72
CA SER A 38 -6.47 -3.97 1.28
C SER A 38 -7.19 -3.10 2.33
N THR A 39 -8.41 -2.66 2.04
CA THR A 39 -9.24 -1.89 2.96
C THR A 39 -9.59 -2.69 4.23
N ARG A 40 -9.97 -3.99 4.09
CA ARG A 40 -10.26 -4.86 5.24
C ARG A 40 -9.06 -5.01 6.17
N ILE A 41 -7.86 -5.16 5.62
CA ILE A 41 -6.64 -5.23 6.44
C ILE A 41 -6.38 -3.88 7.09
N ALA A 42 -6.40 -2.78 6.35
CA ALA A 42 -6.16 -1.43 6.89
C ALA A 42 -7.14 -1.05 8.01
N ALA A 43 -8.41 -1.47 7.90
CA ALA A 43 -9.46 -1.22 8.89
C ALA A 43 -9.16 -1.81 10.28
N ARG A 44 -8.20 -2.75 10.37
CA ARG A 44 -7.73 -3.32 11.63
C ARG A 44 -6.79 -2.40 12.41
N PHE A 45 -6.32 -1.32 11.79
CA PHE A 45 -5.32 -0.42 12.36
C PHE A 45 -5.88 0.94 12.76
N THR A 46 -7.18 1.16 12.67
CA THR A 46 -7.85 2.38 13.15
C THR A 46 -8.98 2.06 14.13
N ASN A 47 -9.26 3.02 15.04
CA ASN A 47 -10.41 2.98 15.94
C ASN A 47 -11.53 3.93 15.51
N GLU A 48 -11.29 4.78 14.53
CA GLU A 48 -12.22 5.80 14.07
C GLU A 48 -12.29 5.88 12.55
N LYS A 49 -13.35 6.46 12.04
CA LYS A 49 -13.50 6.80 10.63
C LYS A 49 -12.45 7.82 10.24
N THR A 50 -11.54 7.43 9.35
CA THR A 50 -10.39 8.24 8.95
C THR A 50 -10.44 8.59 7.47
N LEU A 51 -10.24 9.86 7.13
CA LEU A 51 -10.06 10.29 5.73
C LEU A 51 -8.70 9.78 5.23
N THR A 52 -8.71 8.90 4.23
CA THR A 52 -7.48 8.33 3.66
C THR A 52 -7.06 9.00 2.35
N GLY A 53 -7.98 9.67 1.68
CA GLY A 53 -7.66 10.34 0.43
C GLY A 53 -8.89 10.77 -0.35
N TYR A 54 -8.66 10.94 -1.64
CA TYR A 54 -9.71 11.36 -2.59
C TYR A 54 -9.58 10.58 -3.89
N ILE A 55 -10.67 10.47 -4.61
CA ILE A 55 -10.76 9.91 -5.96
C ILE A 55 -11.47 10.90 -6.88
N ARG A 56 -11.12 10.87 -8.16
CA ARG A 56 -11.89 11.50 -9.24
C ARG A 56 -12.23 10.45 -10.27
N HIS A 57 -13.32 10.63 -10.96
CA HIS A 57 -13.75 9.74 -12.02
C HIS A 57 -13.75 10.45 -13.37
N LYS A 58 -13.34 9.74 -14.41
CA LYS A 58 -13.44 10.24 -15.78
C LYS A 58 -14.89 10.46 -16.16
N THR A 59 -15.25 11.64 -16.65
CA THR A 59 -16.63 12.04 -16.96
C THR A 59 -16.88 12.31 -18.45
N GLY A 60 -15.82 12.39 -19.26
CA GLY A 60 -15.94 12.66 -20.67
C GLY A 60 -14.65 12.35 -21.46
N PRO A 61 -14.64 12.60 -22.79
CA PRO A 61 -13.51 12.26 -23.66
C PRO A 61 -12.35 13.27 -23.58
N GLY A 62 -12.58 14.47 -23.08
CA GLY A 62 -11.55 15.51 -22.98
C GLY A 62 -10.50 15.15 -21.93
N HIS A 63 -9.26 15.62 -22.11
CA HIS A 63 -8.15 15.31 -21.22
C HIS A 63 -8.45 15.62 -19.74
N ASN A 64 -9.12 16.72 -19.48
CA ASN A 64 -9.41 17.24 -18.13
C ASN A 64 -10.83 16.94 -17.63
N ASP A 65 -11.60 16.11 -18.35
CA ASP A 65 -12.99 15.78 -17.99
C ASP A 65 -13.00 14.79 -16.82
N PHE A 66 -12.94 15.31 -15.61
CA PHE A 66 -13.03 14.54 -14.37
C PHE A 66 -14.08 15.12 -13.44
N SER A 67 -14.65 14.25 -12.58
CA SER A 67 -15.52 14.67 -11.48
C SER A 67 -14.77 15.58 -10.49
N GLU A 68 -15.50 16.20 -9.58
CA GLU A 68 -14.92 16.76 -8.36
C GLU A 68 -14.24 15.66 -7.54
N MET A 69 -13.37 16.07 -6.60
CA MET A 69 -12.71 15.15 -5.68
C MET A 69 -13.71 14.60 -4.67
N GLU A 70 -13.91 13.28 -4.68
CA GLU A 70 -14.75 12.58 -3.73
C GLU A 70 -13.89 12.00 -2.62
N PRO A 71 -14.21 12.24 -1.32
CA PRO A 71 -13.40 11.75 -0.20
C PRO A 71 -13.52 10.24 -0.05
N ILE A 72 -12.39 9.59 0.25
CA ILE A 72 -12.31 8.17 0.57
C ILE A 72 -12.08 8.06 2.08
N TYR A 73 -12.95 7.33 2.76
CA TYR A 73 -12.84 7.06 4.20
C TYR A 73 -12.55 5.60 4.47
N LEU A 74 -11.73 5.35 5.47
CA LEU A 74 -11.52 4.05 6.07
C LEU A 74 -12.37 3.96 7.35
N GLU A 75 -13.31 3.02 7.38
CA GLU A 75 -14.09 2.72 8.58
C GLU A 75 -13.33 1.69 9.44
N PRO A 76 -13.36 1.81 10.78
CA PRO A 76 -12.75 0.82 11.65
C PRO A 76 -13.45 -0.53 11.56
N SER A 77 -12.68 -1.62 11.64
CA SER A 77 -13.25 -2.96 11.74
C SER A 77 -13.99 -3.15 13.07
N ASN A 78 -15.09 -3.91 13.06
CA ASN A 78 -15.80 -4.33 14.27
C ASN A 78 -15.13 -5.52 14.99
N SER A 79 -14.09 -6.10 14.40
CA SER A 79 -13.33 -7.23 14.93
C SER A 79 -12.03 -6.76 15.61
N ILE A 80 -11.10 -7.69 15.92
CA ILE A 80 -9.83 -7.37 16.59
C ILE A 80 -9.05 -6.32 15.82
N ARG A 81 -8.60 -5.27 16.52
CA ARG A 81 -7.81 -4.16 15.97
C ARG A 81 -6.45 -4.05 16.64
N TRP A 82 -5.49 -3.52 15.89
CA TRP A 82 -4.12 -3.33 16.35
C TRP A 82 -3.80 -1.84 16.44
N GLN A 83 -3.40 -1.40 17.64
CA GLN A 83 -3.12 0.03 17.91
C GLN A 83 -1.67 0.30 18.31
N LYS A 84 -0.81 -0.72 18.26
CA LYS A 84 0.62 -0.57 18.55
C LYS A 84 1.39 -0.18 17.27
N LYS A 85 2.70 0.04 17.39
CA LYS A 85 3.57 0.42 16.27
C LYS A 85 3.55 -0.59 15.13
N VAL A 86 3.63 -0.08 13.90
CA VAL A 86 3.66 -0.87 12.66
C VAL A 86 4.75 -0.34 11.75
N VAL A 87 5.53 -1.23 11.18
CA VAL A 87 6.48 -0.95 10.10
C VAL A 87 5.98 -1.63 8.82
N LEU A 88 5.85 -0.86 7.76
CA LEU A 88 5.56 -1.36 6.42
C LEU A 88 6.86 -1.48 5.64
N LEU A 89 7.19 -2.68 5.15
CA LEU A 89 8.32 -2.84 4.23
C LEU A 89 7.82 -2.70 2.80
N THR A 90 8.41 -1.77 2.05
CA THR A 90 7.97 -1.42 0.69
C THR A 90 9.11 -1.42 -0.32
N ASN A 91 8.77 -1.59 -1.59
CA ASN A 91 9.64 -1.39 -2.74
C ASN A 91 8.84 -0.94 -3.97
N ARG A 92 9.52 -0.68 -5.09
CA ARG A 92 8.90 -0.23 -6.37
C ARG A 92 7.86 -1.18 -6.95
N ARG A 93 7.78 -2.43 -6.50
CA ARG A 93 6.77 -3.40 -6.93
C ARG A 93 5.49 -3.38 -6.07
N CYS A 94 5.46 -2.59 -5.00
CA CYS A 94 4.22 -2.28 -4.28
C CYS A 94 3.34 -1.41 -5.16
N TYR A 95 2.33 -2.00 -5.82
CA TYR A 95 1.59 -1.34 -6.89
C TYR A 95 0.07 -1.44 -6.70
N SER A 96 -0.71 -0.49 -7.27
CA SER A 96 -2.17 -0.55 -7.31
C SER A 96 -2.78 -0.67 -5.89
N ALA A 97 -3.60 -1.68 -5.60
CA ALA A 97 -4.23 -1.88 -4.28
C ALA A 97 -3.23 -1.92 -3.12
N THR A 98 -1.96 -2.28 -3.36
CA THR A 98 -0.91 -2.21 -2.34
C THR A 98 -0.48 -0.76 -2.10
N ASN A 99 -0.40 0.06 -3.15
CA ASN A 99 -0.14 1.49 -3.01
C ASN A 99 -1.27 2.17 -2.24
N ASP A 100 -2.53 1.83 -2.53
CA ASP A 100 -3.69 2.32 -1.78
C ASP A 100 -3.67 1.86 -0.32
N PHE A 101 -3.24 0.62 -0.05
CA PHE A 101 -3.04 0.12 1.31
C PHE A 101 -2.01 0.94 2.08
N VAL A 102 -0.83 1.18 1.48
CA VAL A 102 0.23 2.00 2.10
C VAL A 102 -0.28 3.41 2.37
N ASN A 103 -0.98 4.03 1.41
CA ASN A 103 -1.60 5.35 1.60
C ASN A 103 -2.61 5.36 2.76
N ALA A 104 -3.49 4.36 2.82
CA ALA A 104 -4.46 4.25 3.91
C ALA A 104 -3.76 4.13 5.27
N MET A 105 -2.73 3.29 5.37
CA MET A 105 -1.94 3.14 6.59
C MET A 105 -1.22 4.44 7.01
N HIS A 106 -0.59 5.16 6.06
CA HIS A 106 0.02 6.47 6.33
C HIS A 106 -0.99 7.48 6.85
N SER A 107 -2.22 7.44 6.32
CA SER A 107 -3.29 8.37 6.72
C SER A 107 -3.74 8.21 8.17
N LEU A 108 -3.43 7.06 8.79
CA LEU A 108 -3.71 6.78 10.20
C LEU A 108 -2.73 7.45 11.16
N ASN A 109 -1.62 7.99 10.67
CA ASN A 109 -0.78 8.87 11.46
C ASN A 109 -1.47 10.23 11.60
N ASN A 110 -1.60 10.70 12.85
CA ASN A 110 -2.13 12.01 13.16
C ASN A 110 -0.95 12.99 13.28
N ASP A 111 -1.06 14.16 12.64
CA ASP A 111 0.02 15.16 12.60
C ASP A 111 0.36 15.72 14.00
N ASN A 112 -0.54 15.54 14.98
CA ASN A 112 -0.39 16.03 16.36
C ASN A 112 0.00 14.94 17.38
N GLU A 113 0.24 13.70 16.93
CA GLU A 113 0.55 12.57 17.79
C GLU A 113 1.88 11.92 17.40
N GLU A 114 2.43 11.07 18.29
CA GLU A 114 3.60 10.26 17.94
C GLU A 114 3.29 9.34 16.76
N GLN A 115 4.12 9.38 15.74
CA GLN A 115 3.99 8.52 14.56
C GLN A 115 3.96 7.04 14.99
N ARG A 116 2.94 6.32 14.54
CA ARG A 116 2.72 4.92 14.88
C ARG A 116 3.00 3.98 13.72
N ILE A 117 2.83 4.44 12.50
CA ILE A 117 3.01 3.66 11.27
C ILE A 117 4.16 4.25 10.48
N PHE A 118 5.15 3.42 10.20
CA PHE A 118 6.37 3.79 9.49
C PHE A 118 6.49 3.00 8.21
N GLN A 119 6.91 3.64 7.13
CA GLN A 119 7.28 2.99 5.88
C GLN A 119 8.80 2.93 5.77
N VAL A 120 9.34 1.74 5.53
CA VAL A 120 10.78 1.50 5.41
C VAL A 120 11.06 0.75 4.10
N GLY A 121 12.08 1.16 3.38
CA GLY A 121 12.48 0.55 2.12
C GLY A 121 12.58 1.54 0.97
N ASP A 122 12.05 1.22 -0.19
CA ASP A 122 11.99 2.13 -1.34
C ASP A 122 10.56 2.66 -1.52
N GLN A 123 10.44 3.71 -2.32
CA GLN A 123 9.18 4.28 -2.78
C GLN A 123 8.30 3.18 -3.39
N THR A 124 6.99 3.26 -3.20
CA THR A 124 6.05 2.35 -3.88
C THR A 124 5.96 2.65 -5.38
N GLY A 125 5.42 1.71 -6.14
CA GLY A 125 5.31 1.84 -7.60
C GLY A 125 4.13 2.67 -8.11
N GLY A 126 3.22 3.11 -7.21
CA GLY A 126 2.05 3.89 -7.61
C GLY A 126 0.92 3.06 -8.25
N GLY A 127 0.37 3.57 -9.34
CA GLY A 127 -0.64 2.87 -10.15
C GLY A 127 -2.02 2.72 -9.53
N SER A 128 -2.36 3.55 -8.56
CA SER A 128 -3.71 3.67 -8.01
C SER A 128 -4.61 4.36 -9.02
N GLY A 129 -5.76 3.76 -9.42
CA GLY A 129 -6.57 4.47 -10.40
C GLY A 129 -7.67 3.66 -11.07
N LEU A 130 -8.10 2.55 -10.51
CA LEU A 130 -9.21 1.72 -11.01
C LEU A 130 -9.15 1.53 -12.54
N PRO A 131 -8.20 0.75 -13.07
CA PRO A 131 -8.02 0.62 -14.50
C PRO A 131 -9.21 -0.08 -15.15
N PHE A 132 -9.54 0.35 -16.36
CA PHE A 132 -10.47 -0.35 -17.23
C PHE A 132 -9.77 -0.76 -18.54
N SER A 133 -10.33 -1.76 -19.19
CA SER A 133 -9.83 -2.28 -20.47
C SER A 133 -10.81 -1.95 -21.58
N SER A 134 -10.27 -1.68 -22.75
CA SER A 134 -11.02 -1.52 -24.00
C SER A 134 -10.34 -2.33 -25.08
N GLU A 135 -11.09 -2.76 -26.10
CA GLU A 135 -10.58 -3.50 -27.24
C GLU A 135 -10.48 -2.59 -28.46
N LEU A 136 -9.35 -2.66 -29.17
CA LEU A 136 -9.15 -1.98 -30.43
C LEU A 136 -9.75 -2.79 -31.58
N PRO A 137 -10.08 -2.15 -32.75
CA PRO A 137 -10.66 -2.86 -33.89
C PRO A 137 -9.85 -4.04 -34.43
N ASN A 138 -8.54 -4.10 -34.14
CA ASN A 138 -7.65 -5.19 -34.51
C ASN A 138 -7.58 -6.32 -33.45
N GLY A 139 -8.43 -6.28 -32.41
CA GLY A 139 -8.46 -7.29 -31.34
C GLY A 139 -7.44 -7.08 -30.24
N TRP A 140 -6.66 -5.99 -30.25
CA TRP A 140 -5.74 -5.69 -29.16
C TRP A 140 -6.48 -5.06 -27.98
N SER A 141 -6.15 -5.51 -26.77
CA SER A 141 -6.63 -4.88 -25.55
C SER A 141 -5.72 -3.74 -25.11
N VAL A 142 -6.33 -2.61 -24.75
CA VAL A 142 -5.66 -1.51 -24.05
C VAL A 142 -6.21 -1.41 -22.66
N ARG A 143 -5.35 -1.09 -21.69
CA ARG A 143 -5.72 -0.90 -20.30
C ARG A 143 -5.17 0.43 -19.80
N PHE A 144 -6.03 1.22 -19.16
CA PHE A 144 -5.65 2.54 -18.65
C PHE A 144 -6.44 2.92 -17.40
N SER A 145 -5.84 3.76 -16.57
CA SER A 145 -6.45 4.31 -15.38
C SER A 145 -7.44 5.42 -15.76
N ALA A 146 -8.60 5.44 -15.10
CA ALA A 146 -9.62 6.47 -15.33
C ALA A 146 -10.08 7.16 -14.05
N SER A 147 -9.54 6.76 -12.92
CA SER A 147 -9.95 7.27 -11.61
C SER A 147 -8.73 7.58 -10.75
N PRO A 148 -8.04 8.71 -11.02
CA PRO A 148 -6.85 9.08 -10.25
C PRO A 148 -7.16 9.20 -8.75
N HIS A 149 -6.30 8.62 -7.94
CA HIS A 149 -6.35 8.65 -6.50
C HIS A 149 -5.37 9.69 -5.94
N PHE A 150 -5.74 10.27 -4.82
CA PHE A 150 -4.98 11.29 -4.11
C PHE A 150 -4.92 10.95 -2.62
N ASN A 151 -3.86 11.33 -1.93
CA ASN A 151 -3.78 11.18 -0.48
C ASN A 151 -4.66 12.21 0.26
N LYS A 152 -4.70 12.16 1.60
CA LYS A 152 -5.49 13.09 2.45
C LYS A 152 -5.13 14.57 2.25
N TYR A 153 -3.94 14.86 1.71
CA TYR A 153 -3.46 16.21 1.38
C TYR A 153 -3.67 16.59 -0.11
N LYS A 154 -4.44 15.79 -0.85
CA LYS A 154 -4.73 15.96 -2.28
C LYS A 154 -3.50 15.84 -3.20
N LYS A 155 -2.43 15.17 -2.78
CA LYS A 155 -1.30 14.83 -3.64
C LYS A 155 -1.60 13.55 -4.43
N PRO A 156 -1.31 13.50 -5.74
CA PRO A 156 -1.52 12.31 -6.57
C PRO A 156 -0.73 11.11 -6.05
N LEU A 157 -1.32 9.90 -6.10
CA LEU A 157 -0.70 8.64 -5.71
C LEU A 157 -0.08 7.88 -6.88
N GLU A 158 -0.21 8.37 -8.10
CA GLU A 158 0.21 7.69 -9.33
C GLU A 158 1.71 7.38 -9.35
N ASN A 159 2.52 8.28 -8.82
CA ASN A 159 3.98 8.14 -8.81
C ASN A 159 4.51 7.37 -7.59
N GLY A 160 3.64 6.82 -6.76
CA GLY A 160 4.02 6.12 -5.54
C GLY A 160 4.15 7.01 -4.31
N ILE A 161 4.51 6.37 -3.20
CA ILE A 161 4.60 6.97 -1.86
C ILE A 161 6.04 6.80 -1.38
N GLU A 162 6.68 7.93 -1.03
CA GLU A 162 8.03 7.93 -0.47
C GLU A 162 8.05 7.31 0.93
N PRO A 163 9.09 6.52 1.26
CA PRO A 163 9.22 5.94 2.59
C PRO A 163 9.68 6.98 3.63
N ASP A 164 9.32 6.75 4.90
CA ASP A 164 9.87 7.52 6.03
C ASP A 164 11.36 7.25 6.23
N VAL A 165 11.79 6.00 5.97
CA VAL A 165 13.19 5.56 6.02
C VAL A 165 13.53 4.89 4.70
N TYR A 166 14.32 5.57 3.88
CA TYR A 166 14.80 5.01 2.62
C TYR A 166 15.91 3.98 2.85
N VAL A 167 15.79 2.83 2.19
CA VAL A 167 16.80 1.78 2.15
C VAL A 167 17.13 1.47 0.70
N ASN A 168 18.39 1.68 0.31
CA ASN A 168 18.84 1.34 -1.04
C ASN A 168 18.94 -0.19 -1.16
N MET A 169 18.00 -0.78 -1.88
CA MET A 169 17.92 -2.24 -2.07
C MET A 169 19.05 -2.78 -2.93
N ASP A 170 19.54 -1.99 -3.90
CA ASP A 170 20.65 -2.40 -4.79
C ASP A 170 21.94 -2.52 -4.00
N LYS A 171 22.20 -1.56 -3.10
CA LYS A 171 23.39 -1.57 -2.24
C LYS A 171 23.41 -2.77 -1.28
N ILE A 172 22.26 -3.19 -0.76
CA ILE A 172 22.19 -4.38 0.10
C ILE A 172 22.50 -5.65 -0.69
N LEU A 173 22.08 -5.73 -1.95
CA LEU A 173 22.40 -6.86 -2.81
C LEU A 173 23.89 -6.94 -3.11
N GLU A 174 24.55 -5.80 -3.39
CA GLU A 174 25.99 -5.71 -3.61
C GLU A 174 26.76 -6.13 -2.35
N GLU A 175 26.45 -5.59 -1.19
CA GLU A 175 27.06 -5.95 0.09
C GLU A 175 26.82 -7.42 0.46
N GLY A 176 25.64 -7.98 0.15
CA GLY A 176 25.28 -9.39 0.38
C GLY A 176 26.08 -10.35 -0.50
N ILE A 177 26.37 -9.97 -1.74
CA ILE A 177 27.21 -10.75 -2.67
C ILE A 177 28.67 -10.76 -2.18
N GLU A 178 29.22 -9.62 -1.78
CA GLU A 178 30.58 -9.53 -1.26
C GLU A 178 30.78 -10.39 0.00
N HIS A 179 29.81 -10.44 0.92
CA HIS A 179 29.87 -11.27 2.12
C HIS A 179 29.64 -12.75 1.84
N GLY A 180 28.80 -13.10 0.88
CA GLY A 180 28.56 -14.49 0.44
C GLY A 180 29.78 -15.15 -0.17
N ASP A 181 30.53 -14.43 -0.99
CA ASP A 181 31.76 -14.92 -1.62
C ASP A 181 32.90 -15.10 -0.62
N ALA A 182 32.95 -14.30 0.45
CA ALA A 182 33.98 -14.40 1.48
C ALA A 182 33.81 -15.65 2.39
N GLU A 183 32.60 -16.16 2.56
CA GLU A 183 32.34 -17.40 3.32
C GLU A 183 32.58 -18.66 2.48
N SER A 184 32.32 -18.61 1.16
CA SER A 184 32.57 -19.76 0.27
C SER A 184 34.08 -20.05 0.07
N GLN A 185 34.94 -19.03 0.14
CA GLN A 185 36.38 -19.16 -0.02
C GLN A 185 37.11 -19.68 1.27
N LYS A 186 36.42 -19.81 2.38
CA LYS A 186 37.00 -20.33 3.64
C LYS A 186 36.75 -21.81 3.89
N LYS A 187 36.19 -22.54 2.93
CA LYS A 187 35.84 -23.97 3.04
C LYS A 187 36.66 -24.90 2.15
N ASP A 188 37.81 -24.46 1.58
CA ASP A 188 38.78 -25.29 0.87
C ASP A 188 40.05 -25.47 1.68
#